data_a40d8a67c94fa4c6c6be046da149ba4b
#
_entry.id   a40d8a67c94fa4c6c6be046da149ba4b
#
_cell.length_a   1.000
_cell.length_b   1.000
_cell.length_c   1.000
_cell.angle_alpha   90.00
_cell.angle_beta   90.00
_cell.angle_gamma   90.00
#
_symmetry.space_group_name_H-M   'P 1'
#
loop_
_entity.id
_entity.type
_entity.pdbx_description
1 polymer ?
#
loop_
_entity_poly.entity_id
_entity_poly.type
_entity_poly.pdbx_seq_one_letter_code
_entity_poly.pdbx_strand_id
1 'polypeptide(L)'
;MTGRTSSQQSVGFSLHPASFNLAQGAKIRATATCGEEESGPSPGGGVGTVPRMDLYCKLVGGPAATPGHTIQGQFCDFCNSADPGKAHPISNAIDGTERWWQSPPLSLGLEYNKVNVTIDLGQLFHVAYVLIKFANSPRPDLWVLERSVDFGRTYSPWQYFANSKIDCINHFKKEAKQPITRDDDVICTTEYSRIVPLENGEIVVSLINGRPGAKYFMDSPVLRDFTKATNIRLRFLRTNTLLGHLISKAQRDPTVTRRYYYSIKDISIGGRCVCHGHADTCTVRNSGNQNLYECRCQHNTCGEICDRCCPGFNQKSWQPATIDSTNECEPCNCHGHASDCYYDADIDTRKGSLDIYGQYRGGGVCINCQHNTAGVNCERCAKGYYRPYGVPKEASHGCVPCSCSPDKADGCEEGSGRCYCKPNFSGNNCERCAEGFYNFPVCTSKYEWGQFACM
;
A
#
# COMPACT_ATOMS: atom_id res chain seq x y z
N MET A 1 38.87 -25.20 -24.66
CA MET A 1 38.43 -23.80 -24.76
C MET A 1 36.93 -23.78 -24.46
N THR A 2 36.56 -23.56 -23.21
CA THR A 2 35.19 -23.53 -22.76
C THR A 2 34.78 -22.06 -22.56
N GLY A 3 34.02 -21.54 -23.50
CA GLY A 3 33.43 -20.21 -23.42
C GLY A 3 32.31 -20.18 -22.40
N ARG A 4 32.55 -19.55 -21.26
CA ARG A 4 31.49 -19.09 -20.34
C ARG A 4 30.83 -17.87 -20.95
N THR A 5 29.63 -18.02 -21.50
CA THR A 5 28.73 -16.90 -21.79
C THR A 5 28.16 -16.41 -20.42
N SER A 6 28.74 -15.33 -19.93
CA SER A 6 28.12 -14.56 -18.84
C SER A 6 26.84 -13.90 -19.39
N SER A 7 25.68 -14.37 -18.98
CA SER A 7 24.43 -13.64 -19.13
C SER A 7 24.54 -12.34 -18.32
N GLN A 8 24.83 -11.23 -18.97
CA GLN A 8 24.60 -9.90 -18.39
C GLN A 8 23.09 -9.76 -18.18
N GLN A 9 22.66 -9.97 -16.95
CA GLN A 9 21.36 -9.47 -16.51
C GLN A 9 21.44 -7.94 -16.61
N SER A 10 20.62 -7.35 -17.46
CA SER A 10 20.39 -5.91 -17.47
C SER A 10 19.91 -5.51 -16.08
N VAL A 11 20.76 -4.87 -15.32
CA VAL A 11 20.39 -4.30 -14.01
C VAL A 11 19.50 -3.12 -14.33
N GLY A 12 18.19 -3.30 -14.18
CA GLY A 12 17.24 -2.20 -14.29
C GLY A 12 17.46 -1.16 -13.17
N PHE A 13 17.03 0.07 -13.40
CA PHE A 13 17.19 1.18 -12.45
C PHE A 13 16.26 1.07 -11.22
N SER A 14 15.22 0.24 -11.27
CA SER A 14 14.33 0.08 -10.12
C SER A 14 14.94 -0.85 -9.08
N LEU A 15 14.86 -0.44 -7.81
CA LEU A 15 15.37 -1.16 -6.65
C LEU A 15 14.27 -1.96 -5.97
N HIS A 16 14.59 -3.16 -5.49
CA HIS A 16 13.60 -4.03 -4.86
C HIS A 16 14.15 -4.71 -3.62
N PRO A 17 13.44 -4.59 -2.47
CA PRO A 17 13.76 -5.39 -1.29
C PRO A 17 13.64 -6.89 -1.56
N ALA A 18 14.43 -7.69 -0.83
CA ALA A 18 14.32 -9.13 -0.85
C ALA A 18 12.91 -9.59 -0.39
N SER A 19 12.45 -10.71 -0.93
CA SER A 19 11.20 -11.35 -0.50
C SER A 19 11.43 -12.12 0.81
N PHE A 20 10.41 -12.14 1.66
CA PHE A 20 10.40 -12.87 2.93
C PHE A 20 8.99 -13.43 3.24
N ASN A 21 8.87 -14.23 4.30
CA ASN A 21 7.57 -14.75 4.72
C ASN A 21 6.80 -13.70 5.52
N LEU A 22 5.78 -13.09 4.90
CA LEU A 22 4.93 -12.05 5.50
C LEU A 22 4.01 -12.59 6.61
N ALA A 23 3.76 -13.90 6.67
CA ALA A 23 2.95 -14.52 7.72
C ALA A 23 3.66 -14.52 9.06
N GLN A 24 4.99 -14.50 9.06
CA GLN A 24 5.80 -14.46 10.27
C GLN A 24 5.62 -13.12 10.99
N GLY A 25 4.97 -13.15 12.16
CA GLY A 25 4.67 -11.94 12.95
C GLY A 25 3.39 -11.20 12.53
N ALA A 26 2.62 -11.73 11.55
CA ALA A 26 1.30 -11.22 11.22
C ALA A 26 0.28 -11.54 12.32
N LYS A 27 -0.81 -10.77 12.38
CA LYS A 27 -1.95 -11.11 13.23
C LYS A 27 -2.89 -12.01 12.45
N ILE A 28 -3.27 -13.14 13.05
CA ILE A 28 -4.19 -14.09 12.42
C ILE A 28 -5.42 -14.29 13.29
N ARG A 29 -6.59 -14.43 12.65
CA ARG A 29 -7.88 -14.68 13.29
C ARG A 29 -8.67 -15.71 12.49
N ALA A 30 -9.43 -16.55 13.18
CA ALA A 30 -10.43 -17.43 12.59
C ALA A 30 -11.81 -17.09 13.17
N THR A 31 -12.86 -17.26 12.39
CA THR A 31 -14.25 -17.05 12.87
C THR A 31 -14.76 -18.19 13.73
N ALA A 32 -14.09 -19.34 13.72
CA ALA A 32 -14.42 -20.47 14.59
C ALA A 32 -13.16 -21.32 14.81
N THR A 33 -12.98 -21.83 16.03
CA THR A 33 -11.87 -22.73 16.41
C THR A 33 -12.45 -23.90 17.21
N CYS A 34 -11.97 -25.10 16.93
CA CYS A 34 -12.38 -26.32 17.64
C CYS A 34 -11.98 -26.24 19.11
N GLY A 35 -12.91 -26.62 19.99
CA GLY A 35 -12.73 -26.57 21.45
C GLY A 35 -13.01 -25.20 22.07
N GLU A 36 -13.57 -24.28 21.30
CA GLU A 36 -13.98 -22.94 21.75
C GLU A 36 -15.44 -22.67 21.40
N GLU A 37 -16.14 -21.96 22.28
CA GLU A 37 -17.47 -21.44 22.04
C GLU A 37 -17.49 -19.94 22.26
N GLU A 38 -18.15 -19.20 21.39
CA GLU A 38 -18.32 -17.75 21.60
C GLU A 38 -19.17 -17.49 22.84
N SER A 39 -18.60 -16.89 23.86
CA SER A 39 -19.34 -16.29 24.95
C SER A 39 -19.75 -14.88 24.52
N GLY A 40 -21.02 -14.53 24.66
CA GLY A 40 -21.57 -13.23 24.24
C GLY A 40 -20.69 -12.00 24.56
N PRO A 41 -21.12 -10.78 24.25
CA PRO A 41 -20.27 -9.60 24.33
C PRO A 41 -19.69 -9.40 25.73
N SER A 42 -18.37 -9.38 25.81
CA SER A 42 -17.60 -9.11 27.02
C SER A 42 -17.71 -7.63 27.40
N PRO A 43 -17.67 -7.24 28.70
CA PRO A 43 -17.73 -5.84 29.17
C PRO A 43 -16.66 -4.91 28.56
N GLY A 44 -15.63 -5.45 27.88
CA GLY A 44 -14.58 -4.70 27.17
C GLY A 44 -14.80 -4.57 25.66
N GLY A 45 -15.97 -4.92 25.10
CA GLY A 45 -16.33 -4.77 23.69
C GLY A 45 -15.76 -5.85 22.75
N GLY A 46 -15.15 -6.93 23.26
CA GLY A 46 -14.72 -8.11 22.50
C GLY A 46 -15.66 -9.30 22.72
N VAL A 47 -15.76 -10.20 21.74
CA VAL A 47 -16.40 -11.50 21.90
C VAL A 47 -15.42 -12.39 22.68
N GLY A 48 -15.80 -12.81 23.89
CA GLY A 48 -15.02 -13.77 24.67
C GLY A 48 -15.25 -15.19 24.14
N THR A 49 -14.30 -16.10 24.36
CA THR A 49 -14.46 -17.52 24.11
C THR A 49 -14.39 -18.30 25.40
N VAL A 50 -15.18 -19.36 25.51
CA VAL A 50 -15.14 -20.32 26.62
C VAL A 50 -14.70 -21.68 26.12
N PRO A 51 -13.92 -22.44 26.92
CA PRO A 51 -13.52 -23.79 26.55
C PRO A 51 -14.72 -24.71 26.37
N ARG A 52 -14.69 -25.54 25.31
CA ARG A 52 -15.67 -26.58 25.02
C ARG A 52 -14.94 -27.87 24.65
N MET A 53 -15.58 -29.02 24.87
CA MET A 53 -15.05 -30.30 24.41
C MET A 53 -15.73 -30.69 23.08
N ASP A 54 -15.00 -30.61 21.99
CA ASP A 54 -15.51 -30.92 20.65
C ASP A 54 -14.94 -32.24 20.15
N LEU A 55 -15.79 -33.24 19.98
CA LEU A 55 -15.41 -34.54 19.46
C LEU A 55 -15.27 -34.45 17.92
N TYR A 56 -14.10 -34.80 17.42
CA TYR A 56 -13.83 -34.93 15.99
C TYR A 56 -13.24 -36.31 15.65
N CYS A 57 -13.33 -36.73 14.40
CA CYS A 57 -12.72 -37.96 13.93
C CYS A 57 -11.97 -37.72 12.63
N LYS A 58 -10.82 -38.36 12.45
CA LYS A 58 -10.10 -38.41 11.18
C LYS A 58 -10.23 -39.79 10.54
N LEU A 59 -10.19 -39.81 9.22
CA LEU A 59 -10.14 -41.07 8.48
C LEU A 59 -8.70 -41.59 8.46
N VAL A 60 -8.49 -42.81 8.87
CA VAL A 60 -7.20 -43.49 8.84
C VAL A 60 -7.20 -44.45 7.66
N GLY A 61 -6.44 -44.11 6.60
CA GLY A 61 -6.14 -45.02 5.50
C GLY A 61 -4.97 -45.92 5.87
N GLY A 62 -5.12 -47.23 5.75
CA GLY A 62 -4.00 -48.16 5.78
C GLY A 62 -3.12 -47.98 4.52
N PRO A 63 -1.83 -48.40 4.53
CA PRO A 63 -0.99 -48.39 3.34
C PRO A 63 -1.70 -49.25 2.28
N ALA A 64 -1.85 -48.73 1.08
CA ALA A 64 -2.41 -49.43 -0.08
C ALA A 64 -1.46 -50.55 -0.53
N ALA A 65 -1.33 -51.61 0.24
CA ALA A 65 -0.57 -52.79 -0.13
C ALA A 65 -1.29 -53.68 -1.14
N THR A 66 -2.59 -53.40 -1.37
CA THR A 66 -3.42 -54.18 -2.34
C THR A 66 -4.44 -53.30 -3.02
N PRO A 67 -4.63 -53.41 -4.35
CA PRO A 67 -5.68 -52.68 -5.07
C PRO A 67 -7.06 -53.10 -4.52
N GLY A 68 -7.83 -52.15 -3.97
CA GLY A 68 -9.20 -52.41 -3.48
C GLY A 68 -9.42 -52.20 -2.00
N HIS A 69 -8.42 -51.91 -1.19
CA HIS A 69 -8.61 -51.62 0.23
C HIS A 69 -8.99 -50.16 0.47
N THR A 70 -10.24 -49.96 0.77
CA THR A 70 -10.88 -48.75 1.30
C THR A 70 -10.43 -48.47 2.73
N ILE A 71 -10.57 -47.21 3.14
CA ILE A 71 -10.37 -46.64 4.45
C ILE A 71 -10.69 -47.65 5.57
N GLN A 72 -9.68 -48.09 6.33
CA GLN A 72 -9.83 -49.19 7.28
C GLN A 72 -10.25 -48.76 8.70
N GLY A 73 -10.50 -47.50 8.96
CA GLY A 73 -10.92 -47.05 10.28
C GLY A 73 -11.06 -45.54 10.43
N GLN A 74 -11.47 -45.15 11.60
CA GLN A 74 -11.45 -43.76 12.05
C GLN A 74 -10.75 -43.66 13.41
N PHE A 75 -10.04 -42.60 13.62
CA PHE A 75 -9.49 -42.23 14.90
C PHE A 75 -10.23 -40.97 15.38
N CYS A 76 -10.75 -41.02 16.62
CA CYS A 76 -11.48 -39.89 17.21
C CYS A 76 -10.73 -39.33 18.41
N ASP A 77 -10.78 -38.01 18.56
CA ASP A 77 -10.17 -37.28 19.65
C ASP A 77 -11.01 -36.02 19.96
N PHE A 78 -10.63 -35.29 21.00
CA PHE A 78 -11.31 -34.06 21.42
C PHE A 78 -10.42 -32.84 21.26
N CYS A 79 -11.01 -31.73 20.78
CA CYS A 79 -10.42 -30.41 20.94
C CYS A 79 -10.89 -29.83 22.28
N ASN A 80 -9.99 -29.10 22.96
CA ASN A 80 -10.31 -28.32 24.16
C ASN A 80 -9.30 -27.19 24.31
N SER A 81 -9.74 -25.95 24.27
CA SER A 81 -8.85 -24.77 24.38
C SER A 81 -8.23 -24.61 25.76
N ALA A 82 -8.79 -25.22 26.82
CA ALA A 82 -8.21 -25.20 28.14
C ALA A 82 -7.07 -26.21 28.34
N ASP A 83 -6.93 -27.19 27.45
CA ASP A 83 -5.86 -28.20 27.49
C ASP A 83 -4.84 -27.91 26.39
N PRO A 84 -3.59 -27.51 26.72
CA PRO A 84 -2.56 -27.25 25.72
C PRO A 84 -2.26 -28.41 24.77
N GLY A 85 -2.49 -29.66 25.20
CA GLY A 85 -2.30 -30.87 24.39
C GLY A 85 -3.46 -31.15 23.41
N LYS A 86 -4.62 -30.49 23.60
CA LYS A 86 -5.83 -30.65 22.81
C LYS A 86 -6.30 -29.33 22.15
N ALA A 87 -5.58 -28.25 22.40
CA ALA A 87 -5.87 -26.95 21.83
C ALA A 87 -5.33 -26.82 20.40
N HIS A 88 -6.15 -26.31 19.50
CA HIS A 88 -5.78 -26.07 18.11
C HIS A 88 -6.05 -24.60 17.70
N PRO A 89 -5.44 -23.61 18.41
CA PRO A 89 -5.66 -22.19 18.15
C PRO A 89 -5.14 -21.80 16.78
N ILE A 90 -5.71 -20.72 16.21
CA ILE A 90 -5.34 -20.25 14.86
C ILE A 90 -3.88 -19.80 14.77
N SER A 91 -3.26 -19.39 15.86
CA SER A 91 -1.85 -19.03 15.91
C SER A 91 -0.91 -20.16 15.47
N ASN A 92 -1.32 -21.43 15.66
CA ASN A 92 -0.55 -22.59 15.20
C ASN A 92 -0.32 -22.58 13.69
N ALA A 93 -1.22 -21.96 12.91
CA ALA A 93 -1.11 -21.93 11.45
C ALA A 93 0.03 -21.04 10.91
N ILE A 94 0.69 -20.23 11.76
CA ILE A 94 1.78 -19.33 11.36
C ILE A 94 2.96 -19.34 12.34
N ASP A 95 2.99 -20.26 13.31
CA ASP A 95 4.03 -20.34 14.36
C ASP A 95 5.27 -21.14 13.93
N GLY A 96 5.23 -21.75 12.74
CA GLY A 96 6.34 -22.57 12.21
C GLY A 96 6.52 -23.93 12.92
N THR A 97 5.55 -24.36 13.71
CA THR A 97 5.60 -25.66 14.41
C THR A 97 4.83 -26.74 13.62
N GLU A 98 4.88 -28.00 14.11
CA GLU A 98 4.10 -29.11 13.57
C GLU A 98 2.64 -29.13 14.08
N ARG A 99 2.27 -28.18 14.96
CA ARG A 99 0.89 -28.03 15.45
C ARG A 99 0.02 -27.43 14.34
N TRP A 100 -1.29 -27.57 14.51
CA TRP A 100 -2.25 -27.06 13.51
C TRP A 100 -3.42 -26.32 14.17
N TRP A 101 -4.06 -25.48 13.40
CA TRP A 101 -5.39 -24.96 13.70
C TRP A 101 -6.46 -25.90 13.16
N GLN A 102 -7.58 -25.98 13.88
CA GLN A 102 -8.74 -26.79 13.46
C GLN A 102 -10.04 -26.02 13.68
N SER A 103 -10.95 -26.07 12.70
CA SER A 103 -12.31 -25.58 12.85
C SER A 103 -13.18 -26.59 13.63
N PRO A 104 -14.32 -26.18 14.21
CA PRO A 104 -15.29 -27.11 14.72
C PRO A 104 -15.76 -28.09 13.63
N PRO A 105 -16.04 -29.36 13.97
CA PRO A 105 -16.59 -30.32 13.01
C PRO A 105 -18.07 -30.02 12.72
N LEU A 106 -18.55 -30.40 11.52
CA LEU A 106 -19.93 -30.16 11.09
C LEU A 106 -20.97 -30.88 11.94
N SER A 107 -20.58 -31.81 12.81
CA SER A 107 -21.48 -32.45 13.79
C SER A 107 -22.02 -31.45 14.83
N LEU A 108 -21.35 -30.33 15.03
CA LEU A 108 -21.76 -29.24 15.92
C LEU A 108 -22.67 -28.23 15.22
N GLY A 109 -22.66 -28.19 13.90
CA GLY A 109 -23.50 -27.30 13.10
C GLY A 109 -23.00 -27.17 11.65
N LEU A 110 -23.94 -27.06 10.72
CA LEU A 110 -23.60 -26.91 9.29
C LEU A 110 -23.06 -25.52 8.95
N GLU A 111 -23.24 -24.55 9.82
CA GLU A 111 -22.65 -23.21 9.75
C GLU A 111 -21.12 -23.25 9.72
N TYR A 112 -20.49 -24.25 10.33
CA TYR A 112 -19.04 -24.45 10.30
C TYR A 112 -18.47 -24.86 8.93
N ASN A 113 -19.32 -25.05 7.92
CA ASN A 113 -18.87 -25.00 6.52
C ASN A 113 -18.32 -23.64 6.13
N LYS A 114 -18.83 -22.57 6.75
CA LYS A 114 -18.46 -21.18 6.44
C LYS A 114 -17.54 -20.63 7.52
N VAL A 115 -16.25 -20.82 7.33
CA VAL A 115 -15.21 -20.31 8.24
C VAL A 115 -14.27 -19.39 7.48
N ASN A 116 -13.97 -18.25 8.08
CA ASN A 116 -12.99 -17.29 7.56
C ASN A 116 -11.73 -17.34 8.40
N VAL A 117 -10.59 -17.43 7.74
CA VAL A 117 -9.26 -17.18 8.34
C VAL A 117 -8.73 -15.90 7.75
N THR A 118 -8.45 -14.92 8.59
CA THR A 118 -7.97 -13.59 8.17
C THR A 118 -6.58 -13.35 8.75
N ILE A 119 -5.66 -12.96 7.88
CA ILE A 119 -4.27 -12.61 8.21
C ILE A 119 -4.11 -11.12 7.97
N ASP A 120 -3.76 -10.39 9.02
CA ASP A 120 -3.47 -8.96 8.99
C ASP A 120 -1.96 -8.76 8.93
N LEU A 121 -1.49 -8.23 7.81
CA LEU A 121 -0.07 -7.98 7.56
C LEU A 121 0.44 -6.68 8.22
N GLY A 122 -0.48 -5.86 8.76
CA GLY A 122 -0.16 -4.60 9.44
C GLY A 122 0.13 -3.43 8.53
N GLN A 123 0.53 -3.66 7.29
CA GLN A 123 0.81 -2.66 6.27
C GLN A 123 0.65 -3.22 4.87
N LEU A 124 0.85 -2.38 3.85
CA LEU A 124 0.75 -2.77 2.45
C LEU A 124 2.02 -3.50 1.97
N PHE A 125 1.84 -4.69 1.40
CA PHE A 125 2.91 -5.49 0.78
C PHE A 125 2.54 -5.90 -0.64
N HIS A 126 3.56 -6.24 -1.44
CA HIS A 126 3.39 -7.06 -2.64
C HIS A 126 3.49 -8.52 -2.26
N VAL A 127 2.43 -9.28 -2.54
CA VAL A 127 2.37 -10.74 -2.29
C VAL A 127 2.65 -11.47 -3.60
N ALA A 128 3.66 -12.34 -3.58
CA ALA A 128 4.03 -13.14 -4.74
C ALA A 128 3.31 -14.49 -4.78
N TYR A 129 3.17 -15.13 -3.62
CA TYR A 129 2.49 -16.42 -3.49
C TYR A 129 1.94 -16.62 -2.08
N VAL A 130 0.95 -17.51 -1.99
CA VAL A 130 0.40 -18.03 -0.74
C VAL A 130 0.52 -19.55 -0.78
N LEU A 131 1.21 -20.13 0.22
CA LEU A 131 1.34 -21.56 0.45
C LEU A 131 0.52 -21.93 1.69
N ILE A 132 -0.33 -22.94 1.58
CA ILE A 132 -1.14 -23.46 2.69
C ILE A 132 -0.88 -24.95 2.80
N LYS A 133 -0.49 -25.40 4.00
CA LYS A 133 -0.36 -26.81 4.34
C LYS A 133 -1.50 -27.23 5.27
N PHE A 134 -2.26 -28.20 4.84
CA PHE A 134 -3.32 -28.78 5.65
C PHE A 134 -2.75 -29.85 6.59
N ALA A 135 -3.45 -30.12 7.70
CA ALA A 135 -3.05 -31.13 8.65
C ALA A 135 -3.83 -32.46 8.42
N ASN A 136 -4.70 -32.78 9.32
CA ASN A 136 -5.42 -34.06 9.38
C ASN A 136 -6.80 -34.02 8.72
N SER A 137 -7.07 -33.06 7.87
CA SER A 137 -8.27 -32.97 7.01
C SER A 137 -7.91 -32.80 5.55
N PRO A 138 -8.79 -33.20 4.62
CA PRO A 138 -8.63 -32.88 3.21
C PRO A 138 -8.61 -31.37 2.95
N ARG A 139 -8.11 -31.00 1.77
CA ARG A 139 -8.25 -29.61 1.29
C ARG A 139 -9.74 -29.25 1.14
N PRO A 140 -10.12 -27.97 1.31
CA PRO A 140 -11.51 -27.54 1.17
C PRO A 140 -12.06 -27.81 -0.24
N ASP A 141 -13.35 -28.13 -0.30
CA ASP A 141 -14.06 -28.39 -1.56
C ASP A 141 -14.40 -27.10 -2.31
N LEU A 142 -14.91 -26.09 -1.58
CA LEU A 142 -15.29 -24.78 -2.13
C LEU A 142 -14.79 -23.67 -1.24
N TRP A 143 -13.97 -22.75 -1.80
CA TRP A 143 -13.41 -21.65 -1.05
C TRP A 143 -12.85 -20.54 -1.94
N VAL A 144 -12.51 -19.40 -1.34
CA VAL A 144 -11.97 -18.23 -2.02
C VAL A 144 -10.74 -17.72 -1.27
N LEU A 145 -9.68 -17.42 -2.01
CA LEU A 145 -8.57 -16.61 -1.54
C LEU A 145 -8.86 -15.16 -1.88
N GLU A 146 -8.91 -14.30 -0.88
CA GLU A 146 -9.26 -12.89 -1.01
C GLU A 146 -8.18 -11.99 -0.42
N ARG A 147 -8.12 -10.75 -0.92
CA ARG A 147 -7.27 -9.69 -0.39
C ARG A 147 -8.05 -8.46 0.02
N SER A 148 -7.47 -7.69 0.91
CA SER A 148 -7.84 -6.30 1.20
C SER A 148 -6.63 -5.39 1.00
N VAL A 149 -6.87 -4.15 0.55
CA VAL A 149 -5.87 -3.08 0.47
C VAL A 149 -6.22 -1.88 1.39
N ASP A 150 -7.30 -2.01 2.15
CA ASP A 150 -7.88 -0.98 3.01
C ASP A 150 -8.01 -1.44 4.47
N PHE A 151 -7.05 -2.25 4.92
CA PHE A 151 -6.97 -2.78 6.29
C PHE A 151 -8.19 -3.61 6.71
N GLY A 152 -8.69 -4.44 5.79
CA GLY A 152 -9.76 -5.40 6.06
C GLY A 152 -11.17 -4.85 6.00
N ARG A 153 -11.36 -3.61 5.54
CA ARG A 153 -12.70 -3.02 5.37
C ARG A 153 -13.45 -3.65 4.20
N THR A 154 -12.78 -3.82 3.07
CA THR A 154 -13.33 -4.48 1.89
C THR A 154 -12.39 -5.59 1.42
N TYR A 155 -12.97 -6.60 0.78
CA TYR A 155 -12.21 -7.73 0.24
C TYR A 155 -12.57 -7.96 -1.22
N SER A 156 -11.54 -8.24 -2.03
CA SER A 156 -11.66 -8.65 -3.42
C SER A 156 -11.02 -10.03 -3.63
N PRO A 157 -11.57 -10.88 -4.50
CA PRO A 157 -11.02 -12.20 -4.74
C PRO A 157 -9.70 -12.11 -5.52
N TRP A 158 -8.73 -12.94 -5.13
CA TRP A 158 -7.55 -13.27 -5.91
C TRP A 158 -7.77 -14.52 -6.74
N GLN A 159 -8.42 -15.52 -6.15
CA GLN A 159 -8.68 -16.80 -6.83
C GLN A 159 -9.82 -17.56 -6.18
N TYR A 160 -10.59 -18.26 -7.02
CA TYR A 160 -11.65 -19.18 -6.61
C TYR A 160 -11.21 -20.62 -6.74
N PHE A 161 -11.70 -21.48 -5.85
CA PHE A 161 -11.40 -22.90 -5.78
C PHE A 161 -12.68 -23.71 -5.64
N ALA A 162 -12.83 -24.72 -6.48
CA ALA A 162 -13.99 -25.60 -6.48
C ALA A 162 -13.61 -27.01 -6.90
N ASN A 163 -14.37 -28.02 -6.49
CA ASN A 163 -14.10 -29.41 -6.84
C ASN A 163 -14.41 -29.72 -8.32
N SER A 164 -15.32 -28.97 -8.93
CA SER A 164 -15.75 -29.22 -10.32
C SER A 164 -15.88 -27.90 -11.11
N LYS A 165 -15.81 -28.03 -12.45
CA LYS A 165 -16.06 -26.89 -13.36
C LYS A 165 -17.48 -26.33 -13.20
N ILE A 166 -18.44 -27.22 -12.90
CA ILE A 166 -19.86 -26.86 -12.67
C ILE A 166 -19.96 -26.00 -11.41
N ASP A 167 -19.24 -26.35 -10.33
CA ASP A 167 -19.21 -25.55 -9.10
C ASP A 167 -18.59 -24.17 -9.33
N CYS A 168 -17.56 -24.06 -10.17
CA CYS A 168 -17.01 -22.76 -10.56
C CYS A 168 -18.08 -21.84 -11.18
N ILE A 169 -18.91 -22.38 -12.08
CA ILE A 169 -19.98 -21.64 -12.75
C ILE A 169 -21.10 -21.31 -11.78
N ASN A 170 -21.59 -22.32 -11.03
CA ASN A 170 -22.76 -22.16 -10.17
C ASN A 170 -22.52 -21.23 -9.01
N HIS A 171 -21.38 -21.32 -8.34
CA HIS A 171 -21.07 -20.55 -7.12
C HIS A 171 -20.37 -19.23 -7.39
N PHE A 172 -19.47 -19.19 -8.37
CA PHE A 172 -18.63 -18.01 -8.61
C PHE A 172 -18.92 -17.30 -9.94
N LYS A 173 -19.80 -17.85 -10.78
CA LYS A 173 -20.09 -17.33 -12.13
C LYS A 173 -18.82 -17.18 -12.98
N LYS A 174 -17.86 -18.08 -12.77
CA LYS A 174 -16.59 -18.15 -13.47
C LYS A 174 -16.43 -19.50 -14.14
N GLU A 175 -16.01 -19.49 -15.39
CA GLU A 175 -15.53 -20.71 -16.03
C GLU A 175 -14.18 -21.10 -15.44
N ALA A 176 -13.92 -22.40 -15.34
CA ALA A 176 -12.59 -22.90 -15.01
C ALA A 176 -11.63 -22.58 -16.17
N LYS A 177 -10.99 -21.43 -16.11
CA LYS A 177 -10.23 -20.84 -17.21
C LYS A 177 -8.73 -21.02 -17.01
N GLN A 178 -8.08 -21.57 -18.02
CA GLN A 178 -6.63 -21.49 -18.22
C GLN A 178 -6.36 -21.40 -19.72
N PRO A 179 -5.39 -20.63 -20.20
CA PRO A 179 -4.40 -19.84 -19.45
C PRO A 179 -4.93 -18.48 -18.95
N ILE A 180 -4.19 -17.87 -18.01
CA ILE A 180 -4.39 -16.48 -17.57
C ILE A 180 -3.98 -15.55 -18.74
N THR A 181 -4.84 -14.59 -19.08
CA THR A 181 -4.66 -13.70 -20.23
C THR A 181 -4.35 -12.27 -19.85
N ARG A 182 -4.74 -11.85 -18.62
CA ARG A 182 -4.52 -10.51 -18.09
C ARG A 182 -3.82 -10.59 -16.73
N ASP A 183 -3.12 -9.55 -16.36
CA ASP A 183 -2.39 -9.47 -15.09
C ASP A 183 -3.29 -9.46 -13.85
N ASP A 184 -4.54 -9.04 -13.99
CA ASP A 184 -5.56 -8.99 -12.93
C ASP A 184 -6.64 -10.08 -13.05
N ASP A 185 -6.45 -11.08 -13.90
CA ASP A 185 -7.43 -12.17 -14.05
C ASP A 185 -7.65 -12.93 -12.73
N VAL A 186 -8.91 -13.02 -12.34
CA VAL A 186 -9.36 -13.84 -11.20
C VAL A 186 -9.97 -15.12 -11.77
N ILE A 187 -9.26 -16.22 -11.61
CA ILE A 187 -9.63 -17.53 -12.16
C ILE A 187 -10.32 -18.42 -11.12
N CYS A 188 -11.06 -19.41 -11.58
CA CYS A 188 -11.52 -20.53 -10.77
C CYS A 188 -10.75 -21.79 -11.15
N THR A 189 -10.11 -22.45 -10.18
CA THR A 189 -9.35 -23.70 -10.41
C THR A 189 -10.02 -24.89 -9.73
N THR A 190 -9.88 -26.06 -10.34
CA THR A 190 -10.36 -27.33 -9.76
C THR A 190 -9.21 -28.22 -9.28
N GLU A 191 -8.00 -27.77 -9.38
CA GLU A 191 -6.81 -28.57 -9.09
C GLU A 191 -6.65 -28.86 -7.60
N TYR A 192 -6.94 -27.87 -6.74
CA TYR A 192 -6.65 -27.95 -5.31
C TYR A 192 -7.85 -28.28 -4.42
N SER A 193 -9.01 -28.62 -4.97
CA SER A 193 -10.22 -28.95 -4.22
C SER A 193 -10.62 -30.42 -4.26
N ARG A 194 -9.73 -31.29 -4.74
CA ARG A 194 -9.95 -32.73 -4.72
C ARG A 194 -9.74 -33.28 -3.32
N ILE A 195 -10.54 -34.29 -2.93
CA ILE A 195 -10.48 -34.88 -1.59
C ILE A 195 -9.14 -35.58 -1.29
N VAL A 196 -8.45 -36.06 -2.29
CA VAL A 196 -7.14 -36.71 -2.14
C VAL A 196 -6.04 -35.62 -2.33
N PRO A 197 -5.05 -35.59 -1.41
CA PRO A 197 -4.83 -36.45 -0.23
C PRO A 197 -5.82 -36.13 0.91
N LEU A 198 -6.14 -37.16 1.72
CA LEU A 198 -7.06 -37.03 2.85
C LEU A 198 -6.47 -36.21 4.02
N GLU A 199 -5.15 -36.16 4.11
CA GLU A 199 -4.39 -35.39 5.10
C GLU A 199 -3.08 -34.86 4.47
N ASN A 200 -2.47 -33.86 5.08
CA ASN A 200 -1.20 -33.26 4.64
C ASN A 200 -1.22 -32.73 3.19
N GLY A 201 -2.39 -32.28 2.71
CA GLY A 201 -2.50 -31.64 1.41
C GLY A 201 -1.88 -30.26 1.40
N GLU A 202 -1.33 -29.86 0.24
CA GLU A 202 -0.74 -28.53 0.05
C GLU A 202 -1.45 -27.78 -1.08
N ILE A 203 -1.48 -26.48 -0.97
CA ILE A 203 -1.96 -25.55 -1.99
C ILE A 203 -0.91 -24.45 -2.17
N VAL A 204 -0.49 -24.24 -3.42
CA VAL A 204 0.41 -23.14 -3.78
C VAL A 204 -0.29 -22.24 -4.78
N VAL A 205 -0.57 -21.01 -4.37
CA VAL A 205 -1.19 -19.98 -5.22
C VAL A 205 -0.12 -18.98 -5.61
N SER A 206 0.32 -18.96 -6.86
CA SER A 206 1.17 -17.91 -7.38
C SER A 206 0.32 -16.76 -7.91
N LEU A 207 0.63 -15.55 -7.47
CA LEU A 207 -0.04 -14.31 -7.92
C LEU A 207 0.72 -13.63 -9.08
N ILE A 208 1.92 -14.08 -9.37
CA ILE A 208 2.80 -13.50 -10.40
C ILE A 208 3.04 -14.46 -11.55
N ASN A 209 3.44 -15.69 -11.26
CA ASN A 209 3.80 -16.66 -12.30
C ASN A 209 2.59 -17.00 -13.19
N GLY A 210 2.85 -17.11 -14.51
CA GLY A 210 1.82 -17.39 -15.50
C GLY A 210 1.02 -16.16 -15.94
N ARG A 211 1.31 -14.97 -15.42
CA ARG A 211 0.70 -13.70 -15.86
C ARG A 211 1.56 -12.99 -16.89
N PRO A 212 0.95 -12.26 -17.86
CA PRO A 212 1.70 -11.58 -18.93
C PRO A 212 2.83 -10.67 -18.42
N GLY A 213 2.56 -9.87 -17.39
CA GLY A 213 3.52 -8.92 -16.80
C GLY A 213 4.56 -9.56 -15.86
N ALA A 214 4.58 -10.89 -15.68
CA ALA A 214 5.44 -11.56 -14.71
C ALA A 214 6.93 -11.26 -14.88
N LYS A 215 7.41 -11.17 -16.13
CA LYS A 215 8.83 -10.87 -16.46
C LYS A 215 9.22 -9.42 -16.16
N TYR A 216 8.26 -8.51 -16.28
CA TYR A 216 8.45 -7.07 -16.15
C TYR A 216 7.49 -6.52 -15.11
N PHE A 217 7.54 -7.09 -13.91
CA PHE A 217 6.61 -6.78 -12.80
C PHE A 217 6.49 -5.27 -12.53
N MET A 218 7.59 -4.53 -12.64
CA MET A 218 7.60 -3.08 -12.39
C MET A 218 6.95 -2.26 -13.47
N ASP A 219 6.91 -2.76 -14.70
CA ASP A 219 6.33 -2.05 -15.84
C ASP A 219 4.84 -2.30 -15.98
N SER A 220 4.29 -3.30 -15.25
CA SER A 220 2.86 -3.56 -15.21
C SER A 220 2.22 -2.92 -13.96
N PRO A 221 1.59 -1.75 -14.06
CA PRO A 221 0.85 -1.14 -12.94
C PRO A 221 -0.33 -2.02 -12.51
N VAL A 222 -0.93 -2.77 -13.43
CA VAL A 222 -2.04 -3.70 -13.17
C VAL A 222 -1.57 -4.86 -12.29
N LEU A 223 -0.43 -5.49 -12.61
CA LEU A 223 0.11 -6.59 -11.82
C LEU A 223 0.61 -6.13 -10.45
N ARG A 224 1.26 -4.97 -10.41
CA ARG A 224 1.66 -4.35 -9.13
C ARG A 224 0.45 -4.10 -8.23
N ASP A 225 -0.63 -3.57 -8.79
CA ASP A 225 -1.84 -3.35 -8.01
C ASP A 225 -2.50 -4.67 -7.60
N PHE A 226 -2.59 -5.63 -8.50
CA PHE A 226 -3.17 -6.96 -8.24
C PHE A 226 -2.48 -7.69 -7.09
N THR A 227 -1.17 -7.54 -6.91
CA THR A 227 -0.39 -8.22 -5.87
C THR A 227 -0.40 -7.51 -4.51
N LYS A 228 -0.89 -6.28 -4.42
CA LYS A 228 -0.93 -5.52 -3.16
C LYS A 228 -1.94 -6.09 -2.18
N ALA A 229 -1.57 -6.19 -0.91
CA ALA A 229 -2.46 -6.53 0.18
C ALA A 229 -2.02 -5.94 1.52
N THR A 230 -2.99 -5.54 2.33
CA THR A 230 -2.85 -5.27 3.77
C THR A 230 -3.37 -6.43 4.60
N ASN A 231 -4.36 -7.17 4.07
CA ASN A 231 -4.95 -8.35 4.70
C ASN A 231 -5.22 -9.41 3.65
N ILE A 232 -5.12 -10.66 4.08
CA ILE A 232 -5.45 -11.84 3.27
C ILE A 232 -6.54 -12.60 4.00
N ARG A 233 -7.56 -13.08 3.26
CA ARG A 233 -8.64 -13.89 3.82
C ARG A 233 -8.81 -15.19 3.05
N LEU A 234 -8.78 -16.30 3.80
CA LEU A 234 -9.22 -17.61 3.32
C LEU A 234 -10.70 -17.73 3.71
N ARG A 235 -11.58 -17.66 2.72
CA ARG A 235 -13.02 -17.79 2.93
C ARG A 235 -13.46 -19.17 2.53
N PHE A 236 -13.58 -20.08 3.50
CA PHE A 236 -14.08 -21.45 3.31
C PHE A 236 -15.60 -21.46 3.25
N LEU A 237 -16.16 -22.23 2.32
CA LEU A 237 -17.58 -22.28 2.04
C LEU A 237 -18.14 -23.71 2.14
N ARG A 238 -17.32 -24.73 1.87
CA ARG A 238 -17.73 -26.13 1.91
C ARG A 238 -16.53 -27.03 2.17
N THR A 239 -16.68 -27.96 3.13
CA THR A 239 -15.70 -29.03 3.39
C THR A 239 -15.79 -30.10 2.32
N ASN A 240 -14.71 -30.82 2.05
CA ASN A 240 -14.72 -32.01 1.22
C ASN A 240 -15.39 -33.18 1.94
N THR A 241 -16.23 -33.93 1.24
CA THR A 241 -16.98 -35.09 1.77
C THR A 241 -16.79 -36.30 0.91
N LEU A 242 -16.65 -37.48 1.53
CA LEU A 242 -16.39 -38.75 0.82
C LEU A 242 -17.58 -39.24 0.00
N LEU A 243 -18.79 -38.86 0.36
CA LEU A 243 -20.04 -39.39 -0.23
C LEU A 243 -20.96 -38.25 -0.64
N GLY A 244 -20.51 -37.38 -1.53
CA GLY A 244 -21.21 -36.16 -1.96
C GLY A 244 -22.65 -36.37 -2.42
N HIS A 245 -22.98 -37.53 -2.97
CA HIS A 245 -24.33 -37.89 -3.44
C HIS A 245 -25.27 -38.40 -2.33
N LEU A 246 -24.74 -38.70 -1.12
CA LEU A 246 -25.53 -39.12 0.05
C LEU A 246 -25.63 -38.01 1.11
N ILE A 247 -25.19 -36.85 0.79
CA ILE A 247 -25.03 -35.72 1.74
C ILE A 247 -26.30 -35.36 2.49
N SER A 248 -27.47 -35.41 1.85
CA SER A 248 -28.75 -35.03 2.49
C SER A 248 -29.13 -35.89 3.69
N LYS A 249 -28.74 -37.16 3.70
CA LYS A 249 -28.95 -38.09 4.84
C LYS A 249 -27.74 -38.08 5.79
N ALA A 250 -26.52 -38.10 5.24
CA ALA A 250 -25.27 -38.11 6.01
C ALA A 250 -25.00 -36.80 6.78
N GLN A 251 -25.49 -35.68 6.31
CA GLN A 251 -25.35 -34.39 7.02
C GLN A 251 -26.16 -34.32 8.30
N ARG A 252 -27.14 -35.17 8.49
CA ARG A 252 -27.95 -35.27 9.72
C ARG A 252 -27.39 -36.26 10.73
N ASP A 253 -26.40 -37.07 10.36
CA ASP A 253 -25.78 -38.03 11.24
C ASP A 253 -24.48 -37.46 11.86
N PRO A 254 -24.48 -37.15 13.16
CA PRO A 254 -23.28 -36.61 13.83
C PRO A 254 -22.09 -37.58 13.76
N THR A 255 -22.30 -38.86 13.67
CA THR A 255 -21.21 -39.86 13.58
C THR A 255 -20.44 -39.77 12.26
N VAL A 256 -21.09 -39.29 11.21
CA VAL A 256 -20.49 -39.05 9.90
C VAL A 256 -19.84 -37.64 9.87
N THR A 257 -20.55 -36.64 10.35
CA THR A 257 -20.16 -35.23 10.22
C THR A 257 -19.03 -34.81 11.17
N ARG A 258 -18.68 -35.63 12.17
CA ARG A 258 -17.45 -35.47 12.99
C ARG A 258 -16.15 -35.51 12.18
N ARG A 259 -16.19 -35.99 10.95
CA ARG A 259 -15.05 -36.13 10.02
C ARG A 259 -14.85 -34.90 9.15
N TYR A 260 -15.78 -33.96 9.15
CA TYR A 260 -15.79 -32.80 8.25
C TYR A 260 -15.48 -31.53 9.01
N TYR A 261 -14.24 -31.04 8.85
CA TYR A 261 -13.70 -29.84 9.43
C TYR A 261 -12.52 -29.35 8.59
N TYR A 262 -12.06 -28.15 8.84
CA TYR A 262 -10.83 -27.61 8.26
C TYR A 262 -9.70 -27.74 9.26
N SER A 263 -8.50 -28.07 8.78
CA SER A 263 -7.30 -28.07 9.61
C SER A 263 -6.11 -27.52 8.81
N ILE A 264 -5.45 -26.51 9.35
CA ILE A 264 -4.30 -25.84 8.70
C ILE A 264 -3.10 -25.97 9.62
N LYS A 265 -2.02 -26.55 9.08
CA LYS A 265 -0.74 -26.73 9.76
C LYS A 265 0.17 -25.53 9.59
N ASP A 266 0.25 -24.98 8.37
CA ASP A 266 1.14 -23.85 8.05
C ASP A 266 0.56 -22.99 6.94
N ILE A 267 0.75 -21.68 7.09
CA ILE A 267 0.48 -20.69 6.05
C ILE A 267 1.76 -19.87 5.87
N SER A 268 2.34 -19.95 4.68
CA SER A 268 3.48 -19.13 4.28
C SER A 268 3.08 -18.16 3.18
N ILE A 269 3.43 -16.90 3.33
CA ILE A 269 3.09 -15.83 2.39
C ILE A 269 4.39 -15.20 1.91
N GLY A 270 4.80 -15.53 0.71
CA GLY A 270 5.98 -14.92 0.10
C GLY A 270 5.65 -13.56 -0.48
N GLY A 271 6.37 -12.54 -0.03
CA GLY A 271 6.15 -11.19 -0.49
C GLY A 271 7.28 -10.24 -0.14
N ARG A 272 7.11 -8.97 -0.47
CA ARG A 272 8.08 -7.91 -0.21
C ARG A 272 7.41 -6.58 0.06
N CYS A 273 8.15 -5.67 0.68
CA CYS A 273 7.68 -4.31 0.93
C CYS A 273 7.34 -3.58 -0.38
N VAL A 274 6.33 -2.73 -0.33
CA VAL A 274 6.03 -1.77 -1.38
C VAL A 274 6.93 -0.57 -1.16
N CYS A 275 7.96 -0.41 -2.00
CA CYS A 275 8.91 0.72 -1.96
C CYS A 275 8.97 1.47 -3.29
N HIS A 276 8.02 1.23 -4.18
CA HIS A 276 7.87 1.90 -5.49
C HIS A 276 9.12 1.93 -6.38
N GLY A 277 10.04 0.97 -6.19
CA GLY A 277 11.29 0.89 -6.94
C GLY A 277 12.39 1.82 -6.43
N HIS A 278 12.18 2.49 -5.30
CA HIS A 278 13.13 3.45 -4.72
C HIS A 278 13.91 2.92 -3.52
N ALA A 279 13.81 1.63 -3.19
CA ALA A 279 14.60 1.02 -2.13
C ALA A 279 14.97 -0.43 -2.45
N ASP A 280 16.19 -0.81 -2.11
CA ASP A 280 16.71 -2.18 -2.18
C ASP A 280 16.57 -2.94 -0.85
N THR A 281 16.32 -2.22 0.24
CA THR A 281 16.18 -2.79 1.57
C THR A 281 14.93 -2.26 2.27
N CYS A 282 14.35 -3.16 3.09
CA CYS A 282 13.21 -2.87 3.93
C CYS A 282 13.52 -3.44 5.33
N THR A 283 13.51 -2.61 6.35
CA THR A 283 13.94 -2.97 7.70
C THR A 283 12.78 -2.88 8.68
N VAL A 284 12.81 -3.75 9.69
CA VAL A 284 11.81 -3.73 10.76
C VAL A 284 11.98 -2.46 11.60
N ARG A 285 10.90 -1.71 11.72
CA ARG A 285 10.77 -0.63 12.69
C ARG A 285 10.05 -1.18 13.91
N ASN A 286 10.77 -1.34 15.02
CA ASN A 286 10.17 -1.77 16.28
C ASN A 286 9.18 -0.71 16.78
N SER A 287 7.89 -0.97 16.60
CA SER A 287 6.80 -0.14 17.12
C SER A 287 5.85 -1.01 17.95
N GLY A 288 6.26 -1.37 19.16
CA GLY A 288 5.42 -2.13 20.09
C GLY A 288 5.11 -3.56 19.61
N ASN A 289 3.83 -3.97 19.64
CA ASN A 289 3.38 -5.35 19.38
C ASN A 289 3.25 -5.74 17.90
N GLN A 290 3.73 -4.94 16.95
CA GLN A 290 3.71 -5.25 15.51
C GLN A 290 5.05 -4.93 14.86
N ASN A 291 5.54 -5.85 14.03
CA ASN A 291 6.67 -5.58 13.16
C ASN A 291 6.18 -4.73 11.99
N LEU A 292 6.38 -3.42 12.05
CA LEU A 292 6.21 -2.52 10.91
C LEU A 292 7.54 -2.45 10.15
N TYR A 293 7.46 -2.39 8.84
CA TYR A 293 8.62 -2.33 7.96
C TYR A 293 8.71 -0.97 7.31
N GLU A 294 9.90 -0.43 7.19
CA GLU A 294 10.19 0.84 6.56
C GLU A 294 11.21 0.65 5.44
N CYS A 295 10.92 1.21 4.27
CA CYS A 295 11.83 1.20 3.13
C CYS A 295 13.01 2.15 3.40
N ARG A 296 14.24 1.71 3.10
CA ARG A 296 15.41 2.60 3.08
C ARG A 296 15.43 3.36 1.75
N CYS A 297 14.69 4.46 1.70
CA CYS A 297 14.47 5.22 0.49
C CYS A 297 15.75 5.79 -0.11
N GLN A 298 15.88 5.65 -1.43
CA GLN A 298 16.92 6.22 -2.28
C GLN A 298 16.26 7.17 -3.30
N HIS A 299 17.04 7.72 -4.25
CA HIS A 299 16.56 8.60 -5.33
C HIS A 299 15.85 9.87 -4.80
N ASN A 300 16.33 10.43 -3.68
CA ASN A 300 15.78 11.61 -3.01
C ASN A 300 14.28 11.47 -2.68
N THR A 301 13.81 10.24 -2.46
CA THR A 301 12.43 9.93 -2.04
C THR A 301 12.34 9.73 -0.54
N CYS A 302 11.17 10.00 0.04
CA CYS A 302 10.87 9.95 1.45
C CYS A 302 9.52 9.29 1.73
N GLY A 303 9.21 9.08 3.00
CA GLY A 303 8.05 8.33 3.46
C GLY A 303 8.41 6.90 3.85
N GLU A 304 7.52 6.19 4.52
CA GLU A 304 7.74 4.81 4.96
C GLU A 304 7.87 3.83 3.79
N ILE A 305 7.27 4.19 2.65
CA ILE A 305 7.23 3.38 1.41
C ILE A 305 7.82 4.13 0.21
N CYS A 306 8.56 5.22 0.41
CA CYS A 306 9.17 6.04 -0.64
C CYS A 306 8.13 6.60 -1.63
N ASP A 307 7.00 7.06 -1.13
CA ASP A 307 5.81 7.49 -1.89
C ASP A 307 5.76 8.98 -2.24
N ARG A 308 6.80 9.73 -1.90
CA ARG A 308 6.93 11.16 -2.17
C ARG A 308 8.38 11.58 -2.27
N CYS A 309 8.59 12.74 -2.89
CA CYS A 309 9.91 13.37 -2.85
C CYS A 309 10.23 13.92 -1.46
N CYS A 310 11.50 13.94 -1.11
CA CYS A 310 11.97 14.57 0.13
C CYS A 310 11.80 16.10 0.05
N PRO A 311 11.70 16.79 1.20
CA PRO A 311 11.70 18.25 1.24
C PRO A 311 12.86 18.83 0.42
N GLY A 312 12.57 19.84 -0.39
CA GLY A 312 13.57 20.47 -1.27
C GLY A 312 13.84 19.75 -2.60
N PHE A 313 13.22 18.58 -2.87
CA PHE A 313 13.45 17.78 -4.08
C PHE A 313 12.21 17.65 -4.98
N ASN A 314 11.29 18.60 -4.92
CA ASN A 314 10.02 18.57 -5.66
C ASN A 314 10.07 19.36 -6.96
N GLN A 315 11.21 19.42 -7.66
CA GLN A 315 11.31 20.09 -8.97
C GLN A 315 10.44 19.40 -10.03
N LYS A 316 10.29 18.08 -9.93
CA LYS A 316 9.36 17.25 -10.72
C LYS A 316 8.36 16.53 -9.83
N SER A 317 7.22 16.12 -10.40
CA SER A 317 6.28 15.26 -9.69
C SER A 317 6.91 13.91 -9.38
N TRP A 318 6.62 13.38 -8.20
CA TRP A 318 7.04 12.04 -7.83
C TRP A 318 6.46 10.98 -8.79
N GLN A 319 7.30 10.00 -9.17
CA GLN A 319 6.92 8.84 -9.96
C GLN A 319 7.66 7.60 -9.46
N PRO A 320 7.07 6.38 -9.55
CA PRO A 320 7.78 5.15 -9.22
C PRO A 320 8.97 4.93 -10.17
N ALA A 321 10.04 4.36 -9.66
CA ALA A 321 11.16 3.94 -10.51
C ALA A 321 10.74 2.77 -11.41
N THR A 322 11.26 2.75 -12.62
CA THR A 322 11.03 1.72 -13.63
C THR A 322 12.34 1.01 -14.02
N ILE A 323 12.26 0.03 -14.91
CA ILE A 323 13.47 -0.62 -15.45
C ILE A 323 14.33 0.38 -16.23
N ASP A 324 13.70 1.35 -16.90
CA ASP A 324 14.38 2.28 -17.81
C ASP A 324 14.76 3.60 -17.13
N SER A 325 14.17 3.93 -15.98
CA SER A 325 14.38 5.21 -15.30
C SER A 325 14.31 5.09 -13.78
N THR A 326 15.25 5.72 -13.09
CA THR A 326 15.19 5.88 -11.63
C THR A 326 14.04 6.74 -11.19
N ASN A 327 13.55 7.66 -12.02
CA ASN A 327 12.60 8.72 -11.68
C ASN A 327 12.97 9.41 -10.36
N GLU A 328 14.27 9.72 -10.23
CA GLU A 328 14.83 10.39 -9.06
C GLU A 328 14.18 11.77 -8.87
N CYS A 329 13.86 12.09 -7.62
CA CYS A 329 13.38 13.42 -7.28
C CYS A 329 14.49 14.45 -7.43
N GLU A 330 14.20 15.54 -8.15
CA GLU A 330 15.18 16.59 -8.47
C GLU A 330 15.09 17.74 -7.48
N PRO A 331 16.24 18.32 -7.07
CA PRO A 331 16.26 19.46 -6.16
C PRO A 331 15.67 20.70 -6.81
N CYS A 332 14.91 21.46 -6.02
CA CYS A 332 14.43 22.78 -6.42
C CYS A 332 15.55 23.80 -6.40
N ASN A 333 15.52 24.73 -7.34
CA ASN A 333 16.38 25.91 -7.31
C ASN A 333 15.68 27.05 -6.58
N CYS A 334 16.02 27.25 -5.31
CA CYS A 334 15.50 28.33 -4.48
C CYS A 334 16.52 29.43 -4.24
N HIS A 335 17.59 29.50 -5.02
CA HIS A 335 18.70 30.45 -4.88
C HIS A 335 19.29 30.57 -3.45
N GLY A 336 19.17 29.45 -2.65
CA GLY A 336 19.63 29.44 -1.26
C GLY A 336 18.70 30.15 -0.27
N HIS A 337 17.51 30.58 -0.69
CA HIS A 337 16.56 31.32 0.14
C HIS A 337 15.43 30.47 0.71
N ALA A 338 15.33 29.22 0.34
CA ALA A 338 14.41 28.27 0.93
C ALA A 338 15.03 26.86 0.95
N SER A 339 14.66 26.07 1.94
CA SER A 339 15.09 24.67 2.09
C SER A 339 14.06 23.67 1.58
N ASP A 340 12.85 24.12 1.26
CA ASP A 340 11.76 23.26 0.84
C ASP A 340 10.97 23.87 -0.33
N CYS A 341 10.29 22.98 -1.08
CA CYS A 341 9.49 23.33 -2.23
C CYS A 341 8.37 22.29 -2.43
N TYR A 342 7.31 22.65 -3.12
CA TYR A 342 6.28 21.71 -3.59
C TYR A 342 6.21 21.73 -5.11
N TYR A 343 5.65 20.67 -5.70
CA TYR A 343 5.42 20.58 -7.14
C TYR A 343 4.05 21.20 -7.50
N ASP A 344 4.05 22.05 -8.53
CA ASP A 344 2.87 22.67 -9.10
C ASP A 344 2.79 22.35 -10.61
N ALA A 345 1.72 21.65 -11.02
CA ALA A 345 1.54 21.24 -12.41
C ALA A 345 1.29 22.40 -13.37
N ASP A 346 0.66 23.49 -12.91
CA ASP A 346 0.42 24.67 -13.72
C ASP A 346 1.70 25.44 -13.98
N ILE A 347 2.59 25.51 -12.99
CA ILE A 347 3.93 26.08 -13.14
C ILE A 347 4.78 25.26 -14.11
N ASP A 348 4.71 23.92 -14.03
CA ASP A 348 5.41 23.02 -14.95
C ASP A 348 4.92 23.23 -16.39
N THR A 349 3.61 23.22 -16.60
CA THR A 349 2.99 23.44 -17.92
C THR A 349 3.40 24.78 -18.54
N ARG A 350 3.51 25.84 -17.75
CA ARG A 350 3.93 27.18 -18.18
C ARG A 350 5.44 27.36 -18.23
N LYS A 351 6.22 26.34 -17.88
CA LYS A 351 7.68 26.40 -17.74
C LYS A 351 8.12 27.57 -16.82
N GLY A 352 7.43 27.69 -15.68
CA GLY A 352 7.59 28.83 -14.78
C GLY A 352 8.64 28.63 -13.68
N SER A 353 9.18 27.41 -13.52
CA SER A 353 10.19 27.08 -12.52
C SER A 353 11.57 26.89 -13.15
N LEU A 354 12.59 27.46 -12.53
CA LEU A 354 13.99 27.33 -12.92
C LEU A 354 14.61 26.16 -12.16
N ASP A 355 15.25 25.24 -12.86
CA ASP A 355 15.99 24.14 -12.25
C ASP A 355 17.40 24.54 -11.80
N ILE A 356 18.13 23.62 -11.15
CA ILE A 356 19.50 23.85 -10.68
C ILE A 356 20.52 24.01 -11.83
N TYR A 357 20.14 23.66 -13.05
CA TYR A 357 21.00 23.80 -14.25
C TYR A 357 20.71 25.10 -15.03
N GLY A 358 19.82 25.94 -14.52
CA GLY A 358 19.45 27.21 -15.14
C GLY A 358 18.46 27.07 -16.31
N GLN A 359 17.70 25.95 -16.37
CA GLN A 359 16.70 25.72 -17.39
C GLN A 359 15.29 25.85 -16.82
N TYR A 360 14.38 26.47 -17.56
CA TYR A 360 12.98 26.57 -17.19
C TYR A 360 12.26 25.24 -17.51
N ARG A 361 12.26 24.33 -16.54
CA ARG A 361 11.59 23.03 -16.61
C ARG A 361 11.21 22.53 -15.23
N GLY A 362 10.10 21.78 -15.17
CA GLY A 362 9.54 21.31 -13.91
C GLY A 362 8.67 22.36 -13.24
N GLY A 363 8.07 21.96 -12.12
CA GLY A 363 7.05 22.74 -11.40
C GLY A 363 7.40 23.04 -9.94
N GLY A 364 8.69 23.02 -9.56
CA GLY A 364 9.11 23.28 -8.18
C GLY A 364 8.85 24.71 -7.77
N VAL A 365 8.04 24.89 -6.71
CA VAL A 365 7.71 26.19 -6.11
C VAL A 365 8.30 26.25 -4.71
N CYS A 366 9.21 27.17 -4.47
CA CYS A 366 9.88 27.33 -3.19
C CYS A 366 8.93 27.79 -2.09
N ILE A 367 9.08 27.24 -0.89
CA ILE A 367 8.23 27.54 0.28
C ILE A 367 9.01 28.40 1.26
N ASN A 368 8.32 29.41 1.80
CA ASN A 368 8.90 30.28 2.85
C ASN A 368 10.23 30.91 2.44
N CYS A 369 10.26 31.63 1.30
CA CYS A 369 11.42 32.37 0.85
C CYS A 369 11.95 33.30 1.97
N GLN A 370 13.19 33.10 2.36
CA GLN A 370 13.90 33.88 3.37
C GLN A 370 14.58 35.10 2.74
N HIS A 371 15.23 35.95 3.56
CA HIS A 371 16.06 37.06 3.11
C HIS A 371 15.30 38.12 2.29
N ASN A 372 14.00 38.31 2.60
CA ASN A 372 13.12 39.26 1.92
C ASN A 372 12.97 38.95 0.40
N THR A 373 13.05 37.68 0.03
CA THR A 373 12.85 37.23 -1.34
C THR A 373 11.44 36.68 -1.57
N ALA A 374 11.00 36.60 -2.83
CA ALA A 374 9.73 36.10 -3.27
C ALA A 374 9.86 35.54 -4.70
N GLY A 375 8.78 34.90 -5.19
CA GLY A 375 8.73 34.30 -6.51
C GLY A 375 8.72 32.78 -6.46
N VAL A 376 8.57 32.13 -7.60
CA VAL A 376 8.52 30.67 -7.73
C VAL A 376 9.82 30.03 -7.21
N ASN A 377 10.94 30.67 -7.53
CA ASN A 377 12.29 30.22 -7.15
C ASN A 377 12.93 31.14 -6.10
N CYS A 378 12.18 31.97 -5.37
CA CYS A 378 12.67 33.04 -4.50
C CYS A 378 13.63 33.99 -5.27
N GLU A 379 13.43 34.17 -6.56
CA GLU A 379 14.34 34.86 -7.49
C GLU A 379 14.20 36.39 -7.47
N ARG A 380 13.10 36.91 -6.91
CA ARG A 380 12.78 38.33 -6.81
C ARG A 380 12.80 38.79 -5.38
N CYS A 381 12.92 40.10 -5.16
CA CYS A 381 12.71 40.65 -3.84
C CYS A 381 11.21 40.71 -3.48
N ALA A 382 10.92 40.57 -2.19
CA ALA A 382 9.59 40.77 -1.66
C ALA A 382 9.13 42.21 -1.81
N LYS A 383 7.80 42.43 -1.71
CA LYS A 383 7.25 43.80 -1.79
C LYS A 383 7.89 44.73 -0.76
N GLY A 384 8.36 45.91 -1.21
CA GLY A 384 9.05 46.87 -0.37
C GLY A 384 10.57 46.70 -0.31
N TYR A 385 11.11 45.72 -1.07
CA TYR A 385 12.55 45.48 -1.19
C TYR A 385 12.95 45.45 -2.67
N TYR A 386 14.24 45.72 -2.94
CA TYR A 386 14.83 45.59 -4.28
C TYR A 386 16.25 45.04 -4.17
N ARG A 387 16.74 44.46 -5.28
CA ARG A 387 18.12 43.98 -5.38
C ARG A 387 18.93 44.96 -6.22
N PRO A 388 19.99 45.59 -5.65
CA PRO A 388 20.86 46.48 -6.42
C PRO A 388 21.54 45.79 -7.60
N TYR A 389 21.82 46.53 -8.67
CA TYR A 389 22.55 46.02 -9.82
C TYR A 389 23.87 45.36 -9.41
N GLY A 390 24.18 44.19 -10.02
CA GLY A 390 25.41 43.45 -9.75
C GLY A 390 25.38 42.56 -8.49
N VAL A 391 24.30 42.57 -7.71
CA VAL A 391 24.14 41.68 -6.55
C VAL A 391 23.56 40.35 -7.01
N PRO A 392 24.23 39.18 -6.75
CA PRO A 392 23.74 37.86 -7.11
C PRO A 392 22.39 37.53 -6.47
N LYS A 393 21.60 36.65 -7.16
CA LYS A 393 20.32 36.20 -6.62
C LYS A 393 20.46 35.37 -5.35
N GLU A 394 21.59 34.72 -5.17
CA GLU A 394 21.93 33.85 -4.05
C GLU A 394 22.37 34.59 -2.79
N ALA A 395 22.58 35.91 -2.89
CA ALA A 395 23.07 36.71 -1.76
C ALA A 395 21.99 36.83 -0.66
N SER A 396 22.29 36.36 0.55
CA SER A 396 21.36 36.37 1.69
C SER A 396 20.93 37.79 2.12
N HIS A 397 21.72 38.80 1.81
CA HIS A 397 21.46 40.22 2.07
C HIS A 397 21.25 41.02 0.78
N GLY A 398 20.92 40.34 -0.31
CA GLY A 398 20.75 40.95 -1.63
C GLY A 398 19.51 41.81 -1.77
N CYS A 399 18.44 41.55 -1.06
CA CYS A 399 17.22 42.33 -1.05
C CYS A 399 17.28 43.39 0.06
N VAL A 400 17.45 44.64 -0.32
CA VAL A 400 17.50 45.79 0.59
C VAL A 400 16.17 46.57 0.58
N PRO A 401 15.76 47.18 1.68
CA PRO A 401 14.48 47.89 1.73
C PRO A 401 14.47 49.10 0.78
N CYS A 402 13.33 49.34 0.13
CA CYS A 402 13.11 50.58 -0.64
C CYS A 402 13.16 51.81 0.27
N SER A 403 13.84 52.85 -0.16
CA SER A 403 13.84 54.14 0.53
C SER A 403 12.61 54.99 0.18
N CYS A 404 11.45 54.36 -0.06
CA CYS A 404 10.22 54.99 -0.52
C CYS A 404 9.22 55.18 0.63
N SER A 405 8.58 56.35 0.71
CA SER A 405 7.44 56.53 1.63
C SER A 405 6.22 55.76 1.15
N PRO A 406 5.60 54.87 1.97
CA PRO A 406 4.42 54.13 1.58
C PRO A 406 3.20 54.99 1.20
N ASP A 407 3.14 56.23 1.72
CA ASP A 407 2.08 57.17 1.40
C ASP A 407 2.18 57.70 -0.03
N LYS A 408 3.40 57.74 -0.59
CA LYS A 408 3.76 58.40 -1.85
C LYS A 408 4.13 57.43 -2.98
N ALA A 409 4.45 56.17 -2.65
CA ALA A 409 4.91 55.17 -3.61
C ALA A 409 4.31 53.79 -3.33
N ASP A 410 4.15 52.99 -4.39
CA ASP A 410 3.65 51.61 -4.35
C ASP A 410 4.77 50.56 -4.33
N GLY A 411 6.01 50.97 -4.12
CA GLY A 411 7.20 50.09 -4.11
C GLY A 411 8.37 50.76 -4.83
N CYS A 412 9.40 49.98 -5.18
CA CYS A 412 10.55 50.46 -5.92
C CYS A 412 10.98 49.50 -7.04
N GLU A 413 11.72 50.03 -8.00
CA GLU A 413 12.24 49.34 -9.16
C GLU A 413 13.39 48.42 -8.78
N GLU A 414 13.35 47.18 -9.27
CA GLU A 414 14.43 46.23 -9.13
C GLU A 414 15.70 46.78 -9.79
N GLY A 415 16.84 46.65 -9.14
CA GLY A 415 18.13 47.12 -9.62
C GLY A 415 18.47 48.54 -9.21
N SER A 416 17.61 49.52 -9.49
CA SER A 416 17.88 50.97 -9.23
C SER A 416 17.39 51.43 -7.87
N GLY A 417 16.37 50.78 -7.28
CA GLY A 417 15.70 51.25 -6.07
C GLY A 417 14.82 52.47 -6.25
N ARG A 418 14.60 52.92 -7.50
CA ARG A 418 13.75 54.07 -7.83
C ARG A 418 12.31 53.78 -7.42
N CYS A 419 11.68 54.75 -6.74
CA CYS A 419 10.30 54.59 -6.26
C CYS A 419 9.28 54.61 -7.40
N TYR A 420 8.29 53.70 -7.34
CA TYR A 420 7.08 53.79 -8.17
C TYR A 420 6.10 54.75 -7.53
N CYS A 421 6.20 56.02 -7.94
CA CYS A 421 5.38 57.10 -7.37
C CYS A 421 3.90 56.92 -7.71
N LYS A 422 3.01 57.19 -6.76
CA LYS A 422 1.58 57.35 -7.01
C LYS A 422 1.33 58.51 -7.99
N PRO A 423 0.18 58.55 -8.69
CA PRO A 423 -0.06 59.47 -9.81
C PRO A 423 0.16 60.96 -9.50
N ASN A 424 0.02 61.39 -8.24
CA ASN A 424 0.16 62.75 -7.83
C ASN A 424 1.60 63.11 -7.38
N PHE A 425 2.53 62.14 -7.39
CA PHE A 425 3.94 62.35 -6.99
C PHE A 425 4.91 62.08 -8.15
N SER A 426 6.09 62.66 -8.09
CA SER A 426 7.14 62.53 -9.09
C SER A 426 8.53 62.63 -8.43
N GLY A 427 9.55 62.23 -9.19
CA GLY A 427 10.94 62.15 -8.73
C GLY A 427 11.42 60.73 -8.50
N ASN A 428 12.67 60.49 -8.16
CA ASN A 428 13.23 59.18 -7.92
C ASN A 428 12.75 58.56 -6.59
N ASN A 429 12.48 59.44 -5.60
CA ASN A 429 11.98 59.03 -4.27
C ASN A 429 10.61 59.64 -3.98
N CYS A 430 9.88 60.10 -5.02
CA CYS A 430 8.58 60.76 -4.91
C CYS A 430 8.65 62.02 -4.04
N GLU A 431 9.73 62.76 -4.19
CA GLU A 431 10.08 63.97 -3.40
C GLU A 431 9.45 65.23 -3.92
N ARG A 432 8.65 65.19 -5.00
CA ARG A 432 7.95 66.37 -5.58
C ARG A 432 6.58 65.96 -6.11
N CYS A 433 5.72 66.93 -6.33
CA CYS A 433 4.44 66.69 -6.97
C CYS A 433 4.61 66.44 -8.48
N ALA A 434 3.74 65.55 -9.05
CA ALA A 434 3.64 65.34 -10.47
C ALA A 434 3.08 66.60 -11.16
N GLU A 435 3.23 66.67 -12.48
CA GLU A 435 2.70 67.79 -13.30
C GLU A 435 1.21 67.96 -13.10
N GLY A 436 0.75 69.16 -12.77
CA GLY A 436 -0.66 69.44 -12.47
C GLY A 436 -1.09 69.31 -11.01
N PHE A 437 -0.17 68.85 -10.12
CA PHE A 437 -0.38 68.76 -8.68
C PHE A 437 0.54 69.74 -7.92
N TYR A 438 0.06 70.23 -6.78
CA TYR A 438 0.71 71.31 -6.01
C TYR A 438 0.66 70.97 -4.50
N ASN A 439 1.39 71.76 -3.70
CA ASN A 439 1.43 71.67 -2.24
C ASN A 439 2.03 70.35 -1.72
N PHE A 440 3.28 70.06 -2.08
CA PHE A 440 4.05 68.99 -1.44
C PHE A 440 4.10 69.21 0.09
N PRO A 441 3.88 68.22 0.93
CA PRO A 441 3.91 66.79 0.64
C PRO A 441 2.54 66.13 0.30
N VAL A 442 1.44 66.89 0.19
CA VAL A 442 0.10 66.35 -0.03
C VAL A 442 -0.22 66.14 -1.52
N CYS A 443 0.29 66.99 -2.39
CA CYS A 443 0.14 66.95 -3.84
C CYS A 443 -1.30 66.84 -4.33
N THR A 444 -2.09 67.88 -4.09
CA THR A 444 -3.49 68.03 -4.53
C THR A 444 -3.61 68.63 -5.94
N SER A 445 -4.65 68.24 -6.72
CA SER A 445 -4.92 68.83 -8.03
C SER A 445 -5.60 70.19 -7.92
N LYS A 446 -5.40 71.06 -8.93
CA LYS A 446 -6.06 72.37 -9.00
C LYS A 446 -7.60 72.32 -8.95
N TYR A 447 -8.18 71.18 -9.27
CA TYR A 447 -9.64 71.02 -9.34
C TYR A 447 -10.31 70.77 -7.99
N GLU A 448 -9.60 70.40 -6.95
CA GLU A 448 -10.16 70.20 -5.59
C GLU A 448 -10.32 71.51 -4.79
N TRP A 449 -9.69 72.61 -5.23
CA TRP A 449 -9.83 73.94 -4.57
C TRP A 449 -11.07 74.70 -4.97
N GLY A 450 -11.84 74.26 -5.96
CA GLY A 450 -13.05 74.91 -6.43
C GLY A 450 -14.33 74.65 -5.62
N GLN A 451 -14.35 73.80 -4.64
CA GLN A 451 -15.55 73.45 -3.86
C GLN A 451 -15.66 74.08 -2.48
N PHE A 452 -14.65 74.85 -2.00
CA PHE A 452 -14.69 75.53 -0.68
C PHE A 452 -14.68 77.03 -0.71
N ALA A 453 -14.90 77.67 -1.87
CA ALA A 453 -14.91 79.13 -1.98
C ALA A 453 -16.28 79.72 -2.35
N CYS A 454 -17.38 79.08 -1.87
CA CYS A 454 -18.71 79.68 -1.88
C CYS A 454 -19.55 79.15 -0.70
N MET A 455 -19.28 79.70 0.49
CA MET A 455 -20.26 79.89 1.56
C MET A 455 -19.85 81.11 2.36
#